data_2b4a00ad5b7a5c52a1340dea7c2ff120
#
_entry.id   2b4a00ad5b7a5c52a1340dea7c2ff120
#
_cell.length_a   1.000
_cell.length_b   1.000
_cell.length_c   1.000
_cell.angle_alpha   90.00
_cell.angle_beta   90.00
_cell.angle_gamma   90.00
#
_symmetry.space_group_name_H-M   'P 1'
#
loop_
_entity.id
_entity.type
_entity.pdbx_description
1 polymer ?
#
loop_
_entity_poly.entity_id
_entity_poly.type
_entity_poly.pdbx_seq_one_letter_code
_entity_poly.pdbx_strand_id
1 'polypeptide(L)'
;MFWGSTFVSSKILLDSFTPIELLFIRFLIGFLTLCILSPKILKLENRKDEIWYILSGLTGVFLYYFIESTALVYTYATNVGVIISIAPFFTSILAYLCFKDEPFKMNFVVGFIVAFIGIFFISFNGQQMHLSPKGDILTIVAAIMWAIYSVVLKKVNELGHTSIQNTK
;
A
#
# COMPACT_ATOMS: atom_id res chain seq x y z
N MET A 1 -4.41 -4.67 -13.76
CA MET A 1 -4.04 -6.10 -13.84
C MET A 1 -2.78 -6.45 -13.05
N PHE A 2 -1.71 -5.67 -13.12
CA PHE A 2 -0.45 -6.01 -12.44
C PHE A 2 -0.51 -6.08 -10.91
N TRP A 3 -1.31 -5.27 -10.25
CA TRP A 3 -1.35 -5.23 -8.78
C TRP A 3 -1.96 -6.50 -8.15
N GLY A 4 -3.01 -7.06 -8.75
CA GLY A 4 -3.59 -8.33 -8.28
C GLY A 4 -2.65 -9.52 -8.42
N SER A 5 -1.81 -9.57 -9.47
CA SER A 5 -0.84 -10.64 -9.66
C SER A 5 0.29 -10.60 -8.62
N THR A 6 0.60 -9.43 -8.03
CA THR A 6 1.65 -9.33 -7.00
C THR A 6 1.28 -10.07 -5.71
N PHE A 7 0.01 -10.08 -5.30
CA PHE A 7 -0.43 -10.85 -4.13
C PHE A 7 -0.25 -12.36 -4.32
N VAL A 8 -0.60 -12.85 -5.51
CA VAL A 8 -0.43 -14.28 -5.85
C VAL A 8 1.05 -14.64 -5.91
N SER A 9 1.86 -13.84 -6.59
CA SER A 9 3.31 -14.05 -6.68
C SER A 9 3.97 -13.99 -5.29
N SER A 10 3.61 -13.01 -4.46
CA SER A 10 4.10 -12.90 -3.09
C SER A 10 3.70 -14.12 -2.26
N LYS A 11 2.47 -14.62 -2.40
CA LYS A 11 2.01 -15.82 -1.69
C LYS A 11 2.85 -17.06 -2.04
N ILE A 12 3.15 -17.26 -3.33
CA ILE A 12 3.98 -18.39 -3.80
C ILE A 12 5.42 -18.25 -3.26
N LEU A 13 5.99 -17.05 -3.28
CA LEU A 13 7.35 -16.82 -2.79
C LEU A 13 7.46 -17.00 -1.27
N LEU A 14 6.39 -16.73 -0.51
CA LEU A 14 6.35 -16.93 0.94
C LEU A 14 6.36 -18.41 1.36
N ASP A 15 6.20 -19.35 0.44
CA ASP A 15 6.43 -20.77 0.71
C ASP A 15 7.93 -21.09 0.86
N SER A 16 8.82 -20.26 0.31
CA SER A 16 10.28 -20.45 0.33
C SER A 16 11.04 -19.35 1.06
N PHE A 17 10.45 -18.17 1.22
CA PHE A 17 11.08 -17.00 1.84
C PHE A 17 10.24 -16.49 3.01
N THR A 18 10.92 -15.94 4.02
CA THR A 18 10.24 -15.19 5.09
C THR A 18 9.75 -13.83 4.56
N PRO A 19 8.72 -13.21 5.19
CA PRO A 19 8.24 -11.88 4.80
C PRO A 19 9.35 -10.82 4.73
N ILE A 20 10.34 -10.87 5.64
CA ILE A 20 11.46 -9.92 5.67
C ILE A 20 12.42 -10.15 4.51
N GLU A 21 12.75 -11.40 4.20
CA GLU A 21 13.63 -11.73 3.06
C GLU A 21 13.00 -11.32 1.74
N LEU A 22 11.72 -11.62 1.55
CA LEU A 22 10.98 -11.20 0.37
C LEU A 22 10.98 -9.69 0.22
N LEU A 23 10.74 -8.96 1.30
CA LEU A 23 10.76 -7.51 1.34
C LEU A 23 12.14 -6.98 0.92
N PHE A 24 13.21 -7.49 1.55
CA PHE A 24 14.57 -7.05 1.27
C PHE A 24 14.95 -7.25 -0.19
N ILE A 25 14.72 -8.44 -0.75
CA ILE A 25 15.04 -8.75 -2.14
C ILE A 25 14.26 -7.84 -3.09
N ARG A 26 12.96 -7.68 -2.86
CA ARG A 26 12.07 -6.85 -3.69
C ARG A 26 12.52 -5.40 -3.73
N PHE A 27 12.81 -4.80 -2.57
CA PHE A 27 13.23 -3.40 -2.50
C PHE A 27 14.67 -3.18 -2.93
N LEU A 28 15.56 -4.16 -2.69
CA LEU A 28 16.93 -4.09 -3.21
C LEU A 28 16.93 -4.05 -4.74
N ILE A 29 16.18 -4.94 -5.39
CA ILE A 29 16.08 -4.95 -6.86
C ILE A 29 15.45 -3.64 -7.36
N GLY A 30 14.36 -3.19 -6.73
CA GLY A 30 13.71 -1.92 -7.07
C GLY A 30 14.65 -0.72 -6.95
N PHE A 31 15.36 -0.63 -5.85
CA PHE A 31 16.34 0.44 -5.60
C PHE A 31 17.48 0.44 -6.62
N LEU A 32 18.08 -0.72 -6.88
CA LEU A 32 19.14 -0.85 -7.88
C LEU A 32 18.65 -0.45 -9.27
N THR A 33 17.45 -0.89 -9.65
CA THR A 33 16.82 -0.51 -10.93
C THR A 33 16.63 1.01 -11.02
N LEU A 34 16.12 1.64 -9.96
CA LEU A 34 15.96 3.10 -9.93
C LEU A 34 17.30 3.84 -9.96
N CYS A 35 18.35 3.29 -9.35
CA CYS A 35 19.69 3.88 -9.41
C CYS A 35 20.27 3.84 -10.81
N ILE A 36 20.01 2.77 -11.57
CA ILE A 36 20.45 2.65 -12.98
C ILE A 36 19.66 3.62 -13.88
N LEU A 37 18.33 3.68 -13.71
CA LEU A 37 17.46 4.52 -14.55
C LEU A 37 17.61 6.02 -14.26
N SER A 38 17.91 6.38 -13.03
CA SER A 38 18.04 7.78 -12.60
C SER A 38 19.21 7.92 -11.61
N PRO A 39 20.45 8.11 -12.06
CA PRO A 39 21.61 8.17 -11.18
C PRO A 39 21.67 9.43 -10.30
N LYS A 40 20.82 10.44 -10.59
CA LYS A 40 20.77 11.67 -9.80
C LYS A 40 20.19 11.41 -8.40
N ILE A 41 20.98 11.74 -7.38
CA ILE A 41 20.53 11.68 -5.97
C ILE A 41 19.86 13.01 -5.63
N LEU A 42 18.69 12.95 -4.98
CA LEU A 42 17.99 14.12 -4.48
C LEU A 42 18.81 14.73 -3.34
N LYS A 43 19.13 16.02 -3.46
CA LYS A 43 19.68 16.82 -2.36
C LYS A 43 18.53 17.58 -1.75
N LEU A 44 18.16 17.24 -0.52
CA LEU A 44 17.17 17.98 0.25
C LEU A 44 17.83 19.23 0.85
N GLU A 45 17.22 20.38 0.64
CA GLU A 45 17.73 21.64 1.14
C GLU A 45 17.31 21.87 2.60
N ASN A 46 16.24 21.20 3.05
CA ASN A 46 15.64 21.47 4.34
C ASN A 46 15.44 20.16 5.15
N ARG A 47 15.96 20.11 6.37
CA ARG A 47 15.80 18.93 7.26
C ARG A 47 14.35 18.60 7.61
N LYS A 48 13.44 19.57 7.52
CA LYS A 48 12.01 19.31 7.75
C LYS A 48 11.40 18.47 6.65
N ASP A 49 11.92 18.56 5.45
CA ASP A 49 11.43 17.80 4.31
C ASP A 49 11.88 16.33 4.39
N GLU A 50 13.06 16.08 4.98
CA GLU A 50 13.56 14.73 5.24
C GLU A 50 12.59 13.88 6.07
N ILE A 51 11.89 14.49 7.04
CA ILE A 51 10.91 13.79 7.88
C ILE A 51 9.79 13.19 7.05
N TRP A 52 9.29 13.91 6.03
CA TRP A 52 8.23 13.41 5.17
C TRP A 52 8.69 12.23 4.31
N TYR A 53 9.93 12.25 3.82
CA TYR A 53 10.52 11.12 3.09
C TYR A 53 10.72 9.91 4.00
N ILE A 54 11.24 10.09 5.21
CA ILE A 54 11.40 9.02 6.21
C ILE A 54 10.03 8.41 6.56
N LEU A 55 9.02 9.24 6.82
CA LEU A 55 7.67 8.79 7.11
C LEU A 55 7.05 8.02 5.92
N SER A 56 7.23 8.49 4.69
CA SER A 56 6.72 7.79 3.51
C SER A 56 7.41 6.44 3.30
N GLY A 57 8.73 6.37 3.47
CA GLY A 57 9.48 5.11 3.42
C GLY A 57 9.06 4.14 4.52
N LEU A 58 8.91 4.64 5.75
CA LEU A 58 8.51 3.81 6.88
C LEU A 58 7.08 3.26 6.71
N THR A 59 6.12 4.11 6.36
CA THR A 59 4.70 3.70 6.27
C THR A 59 4.39 2.94 4.99
N GLY A 60 4.86 3.40 3.84
CA GLY A 60 4.51 2.85 2.53
C GLY A 60 5.43 1.72 2.08
N VAL A 61 6.74 1.82 2.38
CA VAL A 61 7.70 0.82 1.92
C VAL A 61 7.88 -0.28 2.95
N PHE A 62 8.11 0.07 4.21
CA PHE A 62 8.39 -0.94 5.24
C PHE A 62 7.11 -1.49 5.86
N LEU A 63 6.34 -0.68 6.60
CA LEU A 63 5.22 -1.17 7.39
C LEU A 63 4.11 -1.78 6.53
N TYR A 64 3.70 -1.10 5.47
CA TYR A 64 2.66 -1.62 4.59
C TYR A 64 3.02 -3.00 4.04
N TYR A 65 4.16 -3.12 3.35
CA TYR A 65 4.54 -4.39 2.71
C TYR A 65 4.93 -5.48 3.69
N PHE A 66 5.50 -5.12 4.84
CA PHE A 66 5.80 -6.09 5.89
C PHE A 66 4.53 -6.70 6.48
N ILE A 67 3.55 -5.85 6.80
CA ILE A 67 2.27 -6.31 7.36
C ILE A 67 1.47 -7.08 6.32
N GLU A 68 1.43 -6.61 5.05
CA GLU A 68 0.79 -7.29 3.92
C GLU A 68 1.40 -8.69 3.70
N SER A 69 2.73 -8.79 3.59
CA SER A 69 3.41 -10.07 3.41
C SER A 69 3.20 -11.01 4.60
N THR A 70 3.18 -10.45 5.82
CA THR A 70 2.85 -11.23 7.02
C THR A 70 1.39 -11.70 6.99
N ALA A 71 0.46 -10.88 6.55
CA ALA A 71 -0.95 -11.26 6.38
C ALA A 71 -1.10 -12.42 5.39
N LEU A 72 -0.38 -12.38 4.26
CA LEU A 72 -0.37 -13.44 3.25
C LEU A 72 0.11 -14.80 3.79
N VAL A 73 0.92 -14.84 4.84
CA VAL A 73 1.28 -16.09 5.50
C VAL A 73 0.05 -16.76 6.12
N TYR A 74 -0.86 -15.98 6.68
CA TYR A 74 -2.02 -16.46 7.45
C TYR A 74 -3.32 -16.55 6.66
N THR A 75 -3.45 -15.86 5.52
CA THR A 75 -4.69 -15.83 4.72
C THR A 75 -4.41 -16.00 3.22
N TYR A 76 -5.47 -16.11 2.43
CA TYR A 76 -5.37 -16.26 0.97
C TYR A 76 -5.12 -14.92 0.28
N ALA A 77 -4.41 -14.95 -0.85
CA ALA A 77 -4.17 -13.77 -1.68
C ALA A 77 -5.48 -13.08 -2.13
N THR A 78 -6.54 -13.87 -2.34
CA THR A 78 -7.87 -13.36 -2.68
C THR A 78 -8.46 -12.52 -1.55
N ASN A 79 -8.37 -13.01 -0.28
CA ASN A 79 -8.85 -12.28 0.88
C ASN A 79 -8.10 -10.96 1.06
N VAL A 80 -6.75 -11.01 0.95
CA VAL A 80 -5.92 -9.80 1.01
C VAL A 80 -6.33 -8.81 -0.06
N GLY A 81 -6.53 -9.25 -1.30
CA GLY A 81 -6.95 -8.39 -2.41
C GLY A 81 -8.30 -7.70 -2.17
N VAL A 82 -9.29 -8.43 -1.64
CA VAL A 82 -10.61 -7.87 -1.28
C VAL A 82 -10.50 -6.87 -0.15
N ILE A 83 -9.85 -7.24 0.96
CA ILE A 83 -9.76 -6.39 2.14
C ILE A 83 -8.94 -5.13 1.84
N ILE A 84 -7.83 -5.24 1.10
CA ILE A 84 -6.99 -4.09 0.76
C ILE A 84 -7.71 -3.09 -0.16
N SER A 85 -8.73 -3.52 -0.89
CA SER A 85 -9.56 -2.62 -1.70
C SER A 85 -10.33 -1.59 -0.87
N ILE A 86 -10.37 -1.75 0.47
CA ILE A 86 -10.88 -0.76 1.42
C ILE A 86 -9.92 0.42 1.61
N ALA A 87 -8.64 0.29 1.26
CA ALA A 87 -7.62 1.32 1.47
C ALA A 87 -8.00 2.72 0.92
N PRO A 88 -8.62 2.88 -0.27
CA PRO A 88 -9.05 4.20 -0.75
C PRO A 88 -10.07 4.88 0.18
N PHE A 89 -10.89 4.10 0.88
CA PHE A 89 -11.85 4.63 1.85
C PHE A 89 -11.13 5.21 3.06
N PHE A 90 -10.18 4.49 3.65
CA PHE A 90 -9.33 5.01 4.72
C PHE A 90 -8.52 6.23 4.27
N THR A 91 -7.98 6.19 3.04
CA THR A 91 -7.25 7.33 2.46
C THR A 91 -8.13 8.58 2.37
N SER A 92 -9.37 8.43 1.91
CA SER A 92 -10.31 9.56 1.81
C SER A 92 -10.68 10.15 3.17
N ILE A 93 -10.90 9.31 4.18
CA ILE A 93 -11.16 9.76 5.56
C ILE A 93 -9.95 10.52 6.11
N LEU A 94 -8.76 9.96 5.99
CA LEU A 94 -7.54 10.58 6.49
C LEU A 94 -7.22 11.88 5.72
N ALA A 95 -7.42 11.90 4.41
CA ALA A 95 -7.24 13.12 3.61
C ALA A 95 -8.20 14.23 4.06
N TYR A 96 -9.47 13.91 4.29
CA TYR A 96 -10.45 14.85 4.83
C TYR A 96 -10.05 15.40 6.21
N LEU A 97 -9.49 14.55 7.08
CA LEU A 97 -9.06 14.97 8.42
C LEU A 97 -7.77 15.80 8.40
N CYS A 98 -6.87 15.52 7.47
CA CYS A 98 -5.55 16.17 7.38
C CYS A 98 -5.55 17.43 6.49
N PHE A 99 -6.40 17.48 5.46
CA PHE A 99 -6.44 18.57 4.49
C PHE A 99 -7.82 19.21 4.49
N LYS A 100 -7.87 20.49 4.89
CA LYS A 100 -9.13 21.26 4.98
C LYS A 100 -9.81 21.49 3.63
N ASP A 101 -9.04 21.42 2.56
CA ASP A 101 -9.51 21.72 1.19
C ASP A 101 -10.08 20.50 0.46
N GLU A 102 -10.08 19.31 1.07
CA GLU A 102 -10.65 18.09 0.47
C GLU A 102 -12.02 17.78 1.09
N PRO A 103 -13.13 18.11 0.41
CA PRO A 103 -14.45 17.81 0.93
C PRO A 103 -14.71 16.29 0.85
N PHE A 104 -15.18 15.71 1.96
CA PHE A 104 -15.68 14.34 1.98
C PHE A 104 -17.03 14.28 1.24
N LYS A 105 -17.01 13.84 -0.02
CA LYS A 105 -18.21 13.80 -0.85
C LYS A 105 -18.99 12.51 -0.62
N MET A 106 -20.28 12.61 -0.33
CA MET A 106 -21.17 11.45 -0.17
C MET A 106 -21.19 10.55 -1.41
N ASN A 107 -21.06 11.12 -2.61
CA ASN A 107 -20.95 10.35 -3.85
C ASN A 107 -19.75 9.40 -3.86
N PHE A 108 -18.65 9.75 -3.19
CA PHE A 108 -17.50 8.86 -3.03
C PHE A 108 -17.86 7.64 -2.17
N VAL A 109 -18.59 7.83 -1.07
CA VAL A 109 -19.03 6.73 -0.19
C VAL A 109 -19.93 5.77 -0.94
N VAL A 110 -20.91 6.29 -1.69
CA VAL A 110 -21.81 5.46 -2.51
C VAL A 110 -21.03 4.68 -3.57
N GLY A 111 -20.15 5.34 -4.31
CA GLY A 111 -19.30 4.70 -5.31
C GLY A 111 -18.40 3.63 -4.72
N PHE A 112 -17.83 3.88 -3.53
CA PHE A 112 -17.02 2.92 -2.80
C PHE A 112 -17.83 1.67 -2.39
N ILE A 113 -19.04 1.85 -1.84
CA ILE A 113 -19.91 0.72 -1.46
C ILE A 113 -20.25 -0.14 -2.67
N VAL A 114 -20.63 0.48 -3.79
CA VAL A 114 -20.94 -0.23 -5.04
C VAL A 114 -19.74 -1.01 -5.56
N ALA A 115 -18.55 -0.38 -5.57
CA ALA A 115 -17.31 -1.03 -6.00
C ALA A 115 -16.94 -2.19 -5.08
N PHE A 116 -17.06 -2.01 -3.76
CA PHE A 116 -16.77 -3.05 -2.77
C PHE A 116 -17.70 -4.27 -2.92
N ILE A 117 -19.00 -4.04 -3.11
CA ILE A 117 -19.97 -5.10 -3.41
C ILE A 117 -19.58 -5.84 -4.68
N GLY A 118 -19.19 -5.14 -5.74
CA GLY A 118 -18.72 -5.76 -6.99
C GLY A 118 -17.48 -6.64 -6.79
N ILE A 119 -16.48 -6.15 -6.05
CA ILE A 119 -15.27 -6.91 -5.71
C ILE A 119 -15.62 -8.15 -4.89
N PHE A 120 -16.51 -7.99 -3.89
CA PHE A 120 -16.98 -9.10 -3.07
C PHE A 120 -17.61 -10.20 -3.90
N PHE A 121 -18.54 -9.87 -4.82
CA PHE A 121 -19.17 -10.86 -5.69
C PHE A 121 -18.19 -11.55 -6.64
N ILE A 122 -17.24 -10.83 -7.22
CA ILE A 122 -16.20 -11.42 -8.08
C ILE A 122 -15.33 -12.39 -7.30
N SER A 123 -14.97 -12.04 -6.06
CA SER A 123 -14.12 -12.88 -5.21
C SER A 123 -14.87 -14.10 -4.65
N PHE A 124 -16.18 -13.99 -4.48
CA PHE A 124 -17.02 -15.06 -3.95
C PHE A 124 -17.41 -16.11 -5.02
N ASN A 125 -16.99 -15.92 -6.28
CA ASN A 125 -17.37 -16.79 -7.40
C ASN A 125 -16.78 -18.21 -7.30
N GLY A 126 -17.31 -19.01 -6.39
CA GLY A 126 -17.01 -20.45 -6.24
C GLY A 126 -15.75 -20.81 -5.45
N GLN A 127 -14.99 -19.84 -4.97
CA GLN A 127 -13.87 -20.11 -4.07
C GLN A 127 -14.31 -19.97 -2.61
N GLN A 128 -13.98 -20.96 -1.80
CA GLN A 128 -14.23 -20.90 -0.35
C GLN A 128 -13.38 -19.75 0.24
N MET A 129 -14.03 -18.67 0.65
CA MET A 129 -13.39 -17.67 1.50
C MET A 129 -13.12 -18.30 2.87
N HIS A 130 -11.91 -18.76 3.08
CA HIS A 130 -11.47 -19.20 4.40
C HIS A 130 -11.16 -17.96 5.24
N LEU A 131 -12.06 -17.61 6.14
CA LEU A 131 -11.83 -16.53 7.10
C LEU A 131 -10.64 -16.89 8.00
N SER A 132 -9.60 -16.09 7.95
CA SER A 132 -8.45 -16.16 8.84
C SER A 132 -8.39 -14.88 9.65
N PRO A 133 -8.99 -14.84 10.85
CA PRO A 133 -9.10 -13.59 11.63
C PRO A 133 -7.76 -12.87 11.80
N LYS A 134 -6.69 -13.62 12.00
CA LYS A 134 -5.34 -13.06 12.15
C LYS A 134 -4.83 -12.42 10.85
N GLY A 135 -4.95 -13.11 9.72
CA GLY A 135 -4.53 -12.61 8.41
C GLY A 135 -5.39 -11.43 7.95
N ASP A 136 -6.70 -11.52 8.17
CA ASP A 136 -7.66 -10.51 7.74
C ASP A 136 -7.50 -9.21 8.55
N ILE A 137 -7.27 -9.29 9.88
CA ILE A 137 -6.95 -8.11 10.71
C ILE A 137 -5.64 -7.48 10.27
N LEU A 138 -4.58 -8.27 10.03
CA LEU A 138 -3.32 -7.73 9.53
C LEU A 138 -3.51 -7.01 8.19
N THR A 139 -4.35 -7.54 7.32
CA THR A 139 -4.66 -6.90 6.03
C THR A 139 -5.38 -5.55 6.20
N ILE A 140 -6.30 -5.44 7.16
CA ILE A 140 -6.94 -4.16 7.51
C ILE A 140 -5.89 -3.15 8.02
N VAL A 141 -4.98 -3.60 8.88
CA VAL A 141 -3.88 -2.75 9.37
C VAL A 141 -2.98 -2.31 8.21
N ALA A 142 -2.67 -3.20 7.26
CA ALA A 142 -1.93 -2.84 6.05
C ALA A 142 -2.67 -1.78 5.23
N ALA A 143 -4.00 -1.91 5.05
CA ALA A 143 -4.81 -0.91 4.35
C ALA A 143 -4.77 0.47 5.03
N ILE A 144 -4.76 0.52 6.36
CA ILE A 144 -4.59 1.76 7.13
C ILE A 144 -3.18 2.35 6.93
N MET A 145 -2.14 1.52 6.95
CA MET A 145 -0.77 1.98 6.68
C MET A 145 -0.63 2.57 5.27
N TRP A 146 -1.26 1.94 4.28
CA TRP A 146 -1.35 2.49 2.93
C TRP A 146 -2.06 3.84 2.88
N ALA A 147 -3.12 4.01 3.63
CA ALA A 147 -3.85 5.26 3.72
C ALA A 147 -2.99 6.38 4.34
N ILE A 148 -2.26 6.08 5.43
CA ILE A 148 -1.31 7.01 6.04
C ILE A 148 -0.21 7.38 5.04
N TYR A 149 0.38 6.39 4.38
CA TYR A 149 1.37 6.61 3.33
C TYR A 149 0.86 7.54 2.22
N SER A 150 -0.37 7.32 1.75
CA SER A 150 -0.97 8.13 0.69
C SER A 150 -1.11 9.60 1.08
N VAL A 151 -1.47 9.89 2.34
CA VAL A 151 -1.55 11.24 2.90
C VAL A 151 -0.15 11.86 3.03
N VAL A 152 0.83 11.10 3.54
CA VAL A 152 2.22 11.55 3.63
C VAL A 152 2.80 11.81 2.24
N LEU A 153 2.55 10.92 1.28
CA LEU A 153 3.02 11.07 -0.10
C LEU A 153 2.45 12.32 -0.77
N LYS A 154 1.22 12.72 -0.46
CA LYS A 154 0.67 13.99 -0.93
C LYS A 154 1.54 15.16 -0.46
N LYS A 155 1.95 15.16 0.80
CA LYS A 155 2.86 16.19 1.35
C LYS A 155 4.23 16.15 0.66
N VAL A 156 4.79 14.96 0.42
CA VAL A 156 6.05 14.82 -0.34
C VAL A 156 5.91 15.39 -1.75
N ASN A 157 4.80 15.15 -2.44
CA ASN A 157 4.57 15.68 -3.79
C ASN A 157 4.41 17.20 -3.82
N GLU A 158 3.93 17.83 -2.76
CA GLU A 158 3.85 19.30 -2.61
C GLU A 158 5.25 19.96 -2.54
N LEU A 159 6.33 19.21 -2.25
CA LEU A 159 7.70 19.71 -2.25
C LEU A 159 8.28 19.94 -3.67
N GLY A 160 7.55 19.58 -4.73
CA GLY A 160 7.89 19.95 -6.11
C GLY A 160 8.96 19.08 -6.79
N HIS A 161 9.37 17.97 -6.20
CA HIS A 161 10.31 17.04 -6.80
C HIS A 161 9.62 16.05 -7.77
N THR A 162 10.39 15.48 -8.69
CA THR A 162 9.84 14.49 -9.65
C THR A 162 9.48 13.18 -8.94
N SER A 163 8.46 12.46 -9.45
CA SER A 163 8.02 11.18 -8.88
C SER A 163 9.16 10.16 -8.74
N ILE A 164 10.10 10.13 -9.71
CA ILE A 164 11.26 9.23 -9.64
C ILE A 164 12.19 9.59 -8.47
N GLN A 165 12.38 10.89 -8.22
CA GLN A 165 13.17 11.37 -7.09
C GLN A 165 12.51 11.08 -5.75
N ASN A 166 11.18 11.17 -5.70
CA ASN A 166 10.40 10.88 -4.50
C ASN A 166 10.36 9.37 -4.15
N THR A 167 10.56 8.48 -5.13
CA THR A 167 10.48 7.02 -4.93
C THR A 167 11.85 6.40 -4.60
N LYS A 168 12.94 7.11 -4.83
CA LYS A 168 14.33 6.65 -4.61
C LYS A 168 14.81 6.93 -3.20
#